data_d1e6bb92e81741997ac4e38d4cdb6a31
#
_entry.id   d1e6bb92e81741997ac4e38d4cdb6a31
#
_cell.length_a   1.000
_cell.length_b   1.000
_cell.length_c   1.000
_cell.angle_alpha   90.00
_cell.angle_beta   90.00
_cell.angle_gamma   90.00
#
_symmetry.space_group_name_H-M   'P 1'
#
loop_
_entity.id
_entity.type
_entity.pdbx_description
1 polymer ?
#
loop_
_entity_poly.entity_id
_entity_poly.type
_entity_poly.pdbx_seq_one_letter_code
_entity_poly.pdbx_strand_id
1 'polypeptide(L)'
;MEKTINIDGKEVRLRATAAVPRLYRIKFGRDIMQDLSKLSDAYEKATTEQEQFEATDLGLFENVAYIMAKHADKDAVPPSVEEWLDSFEVFSIYQVLPEILTLWNLNTLTTAKPKKKQG
;
A
#
# COMPACT_ATOMS: atom_id res chain seq x y z
N MET A 1 6.87 9.66 6.86
CA MET A 1 7.68 9.16 5.75
C MET A 1 6.91 9.25 4.45
N GLU A 2 7.55 9.71 3.41
CA GLU A 2 6.89 9.94 2.13
C GLU A 2 7.76 9.44 1.00
N LYS A 3 7.13 8.93 -0.05
CA LYS A 3 7.85 8.46 -1.22
C LYS A 3 7.02 8.73 -2.47
N THR A 4 7.67 9.14 -3.55
CA THR A 4 7.03 9.29 -4.84
C THR A 4 7.30 8.04 -5.65
N ILE A 5 6.26 7.41 -6.17
CA ILE A 5 6.39 6.22 -7.00
C ILE A 5 5.71 6.46 -8.34
N ASN A 6 6.06 5.61 -9.30
CA ASN A 6 5.44 5.68 -10.63
C ASN A 6 4.31 4.65 -10.70
N ILE A 7 3.11 5.12 -11.00
CA ILE A 7 1.97 4.26 -11.23
C ILE A 7 1.43 4.60 -12.62
N ASP A 8 1.53 3.66 -13.53
CA ASP A 8 1.00 3.82 -14.90
C ASP A 8 1.57 5.07 -15.57
N GLY A 9 2.88 5.31 -15.40
CA GLY A 9 3.54 6.46 -15.98
C GLY A 9 3.31 7.79 -15.28
N LYS A 10 2.58 7.79 -14.18
CA LYS A 10 2.28 9.00 -13.41
C LYS A 10 3.02 8.96 -12.09
N GLU A 11 3.53 10.13 -11.66
CA GLU A 11 4.17 10.24 -10.36
C GLU A 11 3.11 10.40 -9.29
N VAL A 12 3.14 9.52 -8.29
CA VAL A 12 2.18 9.52 -7.20
C VAL A 12 2.93 9.55 -5.88
N ARG A 13 2.60 10.52 -5.03
CA ARG A 13 3.19 10.61 -3.70
C ARG A 13 2.36 9.78 -2.72
N LEU A 14 3.05 8.99 -1.90
CA LEU A 14 2.44 8.22 -0.83
C LEU A 14 3.06 8.67 0.48
N ARG A 15 2.22 8.88 1.49
CA ARG A 15 2.68 9.40 2.78
C ARG A 15 2.16 8.54 3.92
N ALA A 16 3.10 8.09 4.77
CA ALA A 16 2.79 7.29 5.95
C ALA A 16 3.20 8.09 7.19
N THR A 17 2.20 8.53 7.96
CA THR A 17 2.41 9.24 9.21
C THR A 17 1.46 8.68 10.26
N ALA A 18 1.63 9.16 11.50
CA ALA A 18 0.76 8.73 12.60
C ALA A 18 -0.71 9.10 12.36
N ALA A 19 -1.00 10.02 11.45
CA ALA A 19 -2.38 10.40 11.16
C ALA A 19 -3.09 9.38 10.26
N VAL A 20 -2.35 8.60 9.48
CA VAL A 20 -2.96 7.72 8.49
C VAL A 20 -3.89 6.67 9.11
N PRO A 21 -3.54 6.00 10.23
CA PRO A 21 -4.48 5.06 10.84
C PRO A 21 -5.82 5.68 11.19
N ARG A 22 -5.80 6.91 11.69
CA ARG A 22 -7.03 7.62 12.02
C ARG A 22 -7.82 7.97 10.76
N LEU A 23 -7.15 8.46 9.73
CA LEU A 23 -7.80 8.79 8.46
C LEU A 23 -8.43 7.56 7.82
N TYR A 24 -7.72 6.43 7.88
CA TYR A 24 -8.21 5.18 7.34
C TYR A 24 -9.48 4.71 8.08
N ARG A 25 -9.44 4.77 9.41
CA ARG A 25 -10.58 4.36 10.23
C ARG A 25 -11.80 5.24 9.95
N ILE A 26 -11.59 6.54 9.82
CA ILE A 26 -12.70 7.47 9.53
C ILE A 26 -13.30 7.17 8.16
N LYS A 27 -12.46 6.94 7.16
CA LYS A 27 -12.93 6.75 5.79
C LYS A 27 -13.55 5.36 5.58
N PHE A 28 -12.90 4.31 6.11
CA PHE A 28 -13.25 2.93 5.79
C PHE A 28 -13.81 2.14 6.97
N GLY A 29 -13.75 2.69 8.19
CA GLY A 29 -14.24 1.98 9.36
C GLY A 29 -13.40 0.77 9.75
N ARG A 30 -12.13 0.75 9.38
CA ARG A 30 -11.26 -0.41 9.57
C ARG A 30 -9.95 0.01 10.22
N ASP A 31 -9.23 -1.00 10.77
CA ASP A 31 -7.92 -0.81 11.36
C ASP A 31 -6.87 -1.07 10.27
N ILE A 32 -6.14 -0.01 9.88
CA ILE A 32 -5.15 -0.12 8.82
C ILE A 32 -4.04 -1.11 9.15
N MET A 33 -3.67 -1.24 10.44
CA MET A 33 -2.58 -2.16 10.82
C MET A 33 -2.99 -3.61 10.58
N GLN A 34 -4.25 -3.96 10.85
CA GLN A 34 -4.73 -5.29 10.52
C GLN A 34 -4.74 -5.55 9.04
N ASP A 35 -5.19 -4.57 8.26
CA ASP A 35 -5.26 -4.72 6.81
C ASP A 35 -3.85 -4.79 6.21
N LEU A 36 -2.91 -3.98 6.71
CA LEU A 36 -1.51 -4.05 6.28
C LEU A 36 -0.89 -5.40 6.60
N SER A 37 -1.22 -5.95 7.77
CA SER A 37 -0.72 -7.27 8.16
C SER A 37 -1.20 -8.35 7.19
N LYS A 38 -2.46 -8.29 6.78
CA LYS A 38 -2.99 -9.23 5.78
C LYS A 38 -2.28 -9.09 4.44
N LEU A 39 -2.04 -7.85 4.01
CA LEU A 39 -1.33 -7.61 2.76
C LEU A 39 0.11 -8.10 2.83
N SER A 40 0.77 -7.87 3.95
CA SER A 40 2.14 -8.31 4.16
C SER A 40 2.24 -9.84 4.15
N ASP A 41 1.31 -10.52 4.82
CA ASP A 41 1.28 -11.97 4.84
C ASP A 41 1.12 -12.55 3.43
N ALA A 42 0.20 -11.99 2.67
CA ALA A 42 -0.02 -12.44 1.29
C ALA A 42 1.23 -12.25 0.44
N TYR A 43 1.89 -11.12 0.62
CA TYR A 43 3.10 -10.81 -0.11
C TYR A 43 4.25 -11.77 0.23
N GLU A 44 4.43 -12.04 1.52
CA GLU A 44 5.53 -12.90 1.97
C GLU A 44 5.33 -14.36 1.57
N LYS A 45 4.10 -14.84 1.54
CA LYS A 45 3.83 -16.24 1.26
C LYS A 45 3.81 -16.57 -0.22
N ALA A 46 3.59 -15.57 -1.06
CA ALA A 46 3.53 -15.79 -2.50
C ALA A 46 4.93 -16.00 -3.07
N THR A 47 5.08 -17.02 -3.90
CA THR A 47 6.35 -17.30 -4.58
C THR A 47 6.32 -16.90 -6.04
N THR A 48 5.14 -16.60 -6.59
CA THR A 48 4.99 -16.14 -7.96
C THR A 48 4.06 -14.93 -7.98
N GLU A 49 4.10 -14.18 -9.08
CA GLU A 49 3.20 -13.04 -9.25
C GLU A 49 1.75 -13.48 -9.26
N GLN A 50 1.45 -14.62 -9.87
CA GLN A 50 0.09 -15.12 -9.89
C GLN A 50 -0.41 -15.44 -8.49
N GLU A 51 0.41 -16.08 -7.66
CA GLU A 51 0.05 -16.36 -6.26
C GLU A 51 -0.18 -15.07 -5.48
N GLN A 52 0.65 -14.07 -5.72
CA GLN A 52 0.50 -12.78 -5.06
C GLN A 52 -0.84 -12.14 -5.42
N PHE A 53 -1.19 -12.17 -6.68
CA PHE A 53 -2.46 -11.62 -7.15
C PHE A 53 -3.64 -12.37 -6.52
N GLU A 54 -3.58 -13.69 -6.52
CA GLU A 54 -4.68 -14.51 -5.99
C GLU A 54 -4.85 -14.38 -4.48
N ALA A 55 -3.73 -14.22 -3.75
CA ALA A 55 -3.76 -14.16 -2.29
C ALA A 55 -4.11 -12.79 -1.74
N THR A 56 -3.93 -11.73 -2.54
CA THR A 56 -4.11 -10.36 -2.08
C THR A 56 -5.55 -9.93 -2.16
N ASP A 57 -6.06 -9.35 -1.06
CA ASP A 57 -7.36 -8.69 -1.07
C ASP A 57 -7.20 -7.35 -1.78
N LEU A 58 -7.66 -7.29 -3.03
CA LEU A 58 -7.47 -6.11 -3.86
C LEU A 58 -8.15 -4.88 -3.28
N GLY A 59 -9.31 -5.05 -2.68
CA GLY A 59 -10.02 -3.93 -2.06
C GLY A 59 -9.23 -3.31 -0.93
N LEU A 60 -8.64 -4.14 -0.06
CA LEU A 60 -7.79 -3.63 1.02
C LEU A 60 -6.57 -2.92 0.46
N PHE A 61 -5.92 -3.52 -0.52
CA PHE A 61 -4.74 -2.95 -1.15
C PHE A 61 -5.05 -1.58 -1.74
N GLU A 62 -6.16 -1.47 -2.47
CA GLU A 62 -6.56 -0.20 -3.09
C GLU A 62 -6.87 0.86 -2.05
N ASN A 63 -7.57 0.48 -0.98
CA ASN A 63 -7.94 1.42 0.07
C ASN A 63 -6.71 1.95 0.81
N VAL A 64 -5.76 1.08 1.12
CA VAL A 64 -4.52 1.49 1.80
C VAL A 64 -3.73 2.45 0.92
N ALA A 65 -3.57 2.11 -0.36
CA ALA A 65 -2.85 2.96 -1.29
C ALA A 65 -3.55 4.33 -1.42
N TYR A 66 -4.86 4.32 -1.53
CA TYR A 66 -5.63 5.55 -1.67
C TYR A 66 -5.43 6.50 -0.49
N ILE A 67 -5.55 5.99 0.73
CA ILE A 67 -5.47 6.86 1.91
C ILE A 67 -4.07 7.50 2.02
N MET A 68 -3.04 6.75 1.66
CA MET A 68 -1.68 7.27 1.68
C MET A 68 -1.46 8.32 0.61
N ALA A 69 -2.05 8.12 -0.57
CA ALA A 69 -1.97 9.10 -1.66
C ALA A 69 -2.76 10.36 -1.31
N LYS A 70 -3.96 10.20 -0.79
CA LYS A 70 -4.81 11.32 -0.40
C LYS A 70 -4.16 12.15 0.70
N HIS A 71 -3.51 11.47 1.66
CA HIS A 71 -2.82 12.16 2.75
C HIS A 71 -1.61 12.97 2.21
N ALA A 72 -0.97 12.46 1.16
CA ALA A 72 0.18 13.16 0.58
C ALA A 72 -0.23 14.37 -0.26
N ASP A 73 -1.38 14.28 -0.92
CA ASP A 73 -1.81 15.34 -1.85
C ASP A 73 -3.33 15.42 -1.88
N LYS A 74 -3.88 16.16 -0.92
CA LYS A 74 -5.32 16.24 -0.73
C LYS A 74 -6.04 16.87 -1.92
N ASP A 75 -5.38 17.80 -2.61
CA ASP A 75 -6.03 18.53 -3.69
C ASP A 75 -6.02 17.76 -5.01
N ALA A 76 -4.92 17.03 -5.27
CA ALA A 76 -4.78 16.31 -6.53
C ALA A 76 -5.50 14.96 -6.53
N VAL A 77 -5.67 14.34 -5.34
CA VAL A 77 -6.30 13.02 -5.25
C VAL A 77 -7.80 13.19 -5.05
N PRO A 78 -8.62 12.54 -5.89
CA PRO A 78 -10.09 12.69 -5.80
C PRO A 78 -10.66 12.23 -4.47
N PRO A 79 -11.90 12.61 -4.16
CA PRO A 79 -12.51 12.28 -2.86
C PRO A 79 -12.96 10.83 -2.71
N SER A 80 -12.94 10.03 -3.78
CA SER A 80 -13.32 8.62 -3.70
C SER A 80 -12.24 7.73 -4.29
N VAL A 81 -12.19 6.49 -3.80
CA VAL A 81 -11.26 5.50 -4.31
C VAL A 81 -11.54 5.22 -5.78
N GLU A 82 -12.80 5.11 -6.13
CA GLU A 82 -13.20 4.80 -7.50
C GLU A 82 -12.73 5.87 -8.48
N GLU A 83 -12.90 7.14 -8.12
CA GLU A 83 -12.44 8.22 -8.99
C GLU A 83 -10.93 8.21 -9.15
N TRP A 84 -10.23 7.91 -8.05
CA TRP A 84 -8.77 7.86 -8.09
C TRP A 84 -8.29 6.73 -8.98
N LEU A 85 -8.86 5.54 -8.81
CA LEU A 85 -8.48 4.39 -9.62
C LEU A 85 -8.81 4.59 -11.10
N ASP A 86 -9.92 5.29 -11.37
CA ASP A 86 -10.32 5.57 -12.75
C ASP A 86 -9.33 6.47 -13.48
N SER A 87 -8.47 7.17 -12.75
CA SER A 87 -7.45 8.01 -13.36
C SER A 87 -6.26 7.22 -13.90
N PHE A 88 -6.20 5.91 -13.62
CA PHE A 88 -5.13 5.04 -14.10
C PHE A 88 -5.70 4.01 -15.06
N GLU A 89 -4.96 3.70 -16.13
CA GLU A 89 -5.31 2.58 -16.99
C GLU A 89 -4.93 1.25 -16.31
N VAL A 90 -3.81 1.24 -15.60
CA VAL A 90 -3.31 0.06 -14.90
C VAL A 90 -2.88 0.47 -13.51
N PHE A 91 -3.37 -0.24 -12.49
CA PHE A 91 -2.96 -0.05 -11.10
C PHE A 91 -2.32 -1.35 -10.64
N SER A 92 -1.01 -1.47 -10.84
CA SER A 92 -0.30 -2.73 -10.66
C SER A 92 0.01 -3.03 -9.21
N ILE A 93 -0.53 -4.12 -8.69
CA ILE A 93 -0.20 -4.59 -7.36
C ILE A 93 1.29 -4.89 -7.23
N TYR A 94 1.91 -5.38 -8.31
CA TYR A 94 3.33 -5.77 -8.29
C TYR A 94 4.25 -4.57 -8.12
N GLN A 95 3.85 -3.41 -8.61
CA GLN A 95 4.63 -2.18 -8.45
C GLN A 95 4.32 -1.47 -7.14
N VAL A 96 3.06 -1.46 -6.73
CA VAL A 96 2.60 -0.59 -5.66
C VAL A 96 2.71 -1.24 -4.29
N LEU A 97 2.34 -2.51 -4.17
CA LEU A 97 2.31 -3.17 -2.87
C LEU A 97 3.67 -3.20 -2.17
N PRO A 98 4.80 -3.54 -2.85
CA PRO A 98 6.09 -3.50 -2.17
C PRO A 98 6.44 -2.11 -1.63
N GLU A 99 6.06 -1.06 -2.35
CA GLU A 99 6.34 0.30 -1.91
C GLU A 99 5.56 0.66 -0.65
N ILE A 100 4.30 0.23 -0.60
CA ILE A 100 3.47 0.45 0.59
C ILE A 100 4.08 -0.24 1.80
N LEU A 101 4.45 -1.51 1.64
CA LEU A 101 5.01 -2.28 2.74
C LEU A 101 6.34 -1.70 3.20
N THR A 102 7.16 -1.20 2.28
CA THR A 102 8.42 -0.55 2.62
C THR A 102 8.18 0.72 3.43
N LEU A 103 7.23 1.54 3.01
CA LEU A 103 6.91 2.78 3.73
C LEU A 103 6.47 2.52 5.16
N TRP A 104 5.74 1.43 5.37
CA TRP A 104 5.29 1.05 6.70
C TRP A 104 6.29 0.15 7.44
N ASN A 105 7.43 -0.13 6.80
CA ASN A 105 8.48 -0.97 7.36
C ASN A 105 7.98 -2.38 7.67
N LEU A 106 7.12 -2.89 6.79
CA LEU A 106 6.53 -4.22 6.94
C LEU A 106 7.06 -5.22 5.92
N ASN A 107 8.04 -4.82 5.12
CA ASN A 107 8.64 -5.70 4.13
C ASN A 107 9.75 -6.51 4.77
N THR A 108 9.37 -7.58 5.45
CA THR A 108 10.31 -8.40 6.20
C THR A 108 11.18 -9.27 5.31
N LEU A 109 10.85 -9.36 4.05
CA LEU A 109 11.67 -10.15 3.13
C LEU A 109 13.07 -9.57 2.98
N THR A 110 13.23 -8.33 3.32
CA THR A 110 14.53 -7.65 3.21
C THR A 110 15.29 -7.62 4.51
N THR A 111 14.65 -7.99 5.61
CA THR A 111 15.31 -7.91 6.89
C THR A 111 15.77 -9.28 7.33
N ALA A 112 15.55 -9.46 7.18
CA ALA A 112 15.93 -10.31 7.71
C ALA A 112 16.78 -10.92 7.79
N LYS A 113 16.54 -10.78 7.59
CA LYS A 113 17.09 -11.23 7.55
C LYS A 113 17.98 -11.02 7.91
N PRO A 114 18.04 -10.54 7.90
CA PRO A 114 18.70 -10.38 8.30
C PRO A 114 19.01 -10.06 9.07
N LYS A 115 18.83 -9.78 9.16
CA LYS A 115 19.03 -9.38 9.74
C LYS A 115 19.16 -9.64 10.68
N LYS A 116 18.96 -9.99 10.61
CA LYS A 116 19.04 -10.21 11.25
C LYS A 116 19.38 -10.66 11.92
N LYS A 117 19.34 -10.90 11.87
CA LYS A 117 19.67 -11.28 12.34
C LYS A 117 20.09 -11.66 12.91
N GLN A 118 19.95 -11.78 12.98
CA GLN A 118 20.31 -12.08 13.38
C GLN A 118 20.67 -12.31 13.72
N GLY A 119 20.44 -12.36 13.85
CA GLY A 119 20.87 -12.40 13.99
C GLY A 119 20.95 -12.42 13.93
#